data_553f2e7e8418629d8745863a8e2242b8
#
_entry.id   553f2e7e8418629d8745863a8e2242b8
#
_cell.length_a   1.000
_cell.length_b   1.000
_cell.length_c   1.000
_cell.angle_alpha   90.00
_cell.angle_beta   90.00
_cell.angle_gamma   90.00
#
_symmetry.space_group_name_H-M   'P 1'
#
loop_
_entity.id
_entity.type
_entity.pdbx_description
1 polymer ?
#
loop_
_entity_poly.entity_id
_entity_poly.type
_entity_poly.pdbx_seq_one_letter_code
_entity_poly.pdbx_strand_id
1 'polypeptide(L)'
;KFIKDKDDVYGSFKKTAKENNVEFPSKQVGRLIDDSREVISKLKMHFNRPRPKVLAKKRGMKLENIMLKSMDTPSYPSGHSTQGILVAKYMCDMYPGKSKQFMKTGKDISNSRLSARCHYPSDSKFGEKLGEEMYKHVKNKI
;
A
#
# COMPACT_ATOMS: atom_id res chain seq x y z
N LYS A 1 8.16 15.41 0.17
CA LYS A 1 9.11 14.35 0.56
C LYS A 1 8.38 13.13 1.14
N PHE A 2 7.47 13.32 2.09
CA PHE A 2 6.69 12.23 2.71
C PHE A 2 6.00 11.34 1.66
N ILE A 3 5.30 11.95 0.70
CA ILE A 3 4.54 11.23 -0.33
C ILE A 3 5.48 10.36 -1.18
N LYS A 4 6.59 10.92 -1.64
CA LYS A 4 7.54 10.19 -2.49
C LYS A 4 8.27 9.09 -1.72
N ASP A 5 8.64 9.34 -0.47
CA ASP A 5 9.30 8.35 0.39
C ASP A 5 8.39 7.15 0.63
N LYS A 6 7.07 7.35 0.70
CA LYS A 6 6.10 6.29 0.96
C LYS A 6 5.59 5.60 -0.32
N ASP A 7 6.01 6.04 -1.50
CA ASP A 7 5.64 5.37 -2.75
C ASP A 7 6.30 3.99 -2.90
N ASP A 8 7.43 3.79 -2.26
CA ASP A 8 8.13 2.50 -2.21
C ASP A 8 7.78 1.74 -0.94
N VAL A 9 6.88 0.78 -1.06
CA VAL A 9 6.42 -0.04 0.08
C VAL A 9 7.58 -0.83 0.68
N TYR A 10 8.34 -1.54 -0.14
CA TYR A 10 9.48 -2.34 0.30
C TYR A 10 10.52 -1.48 1.04
N GLY A 11 10.93 -0.37 0.42
CA GLY A 11 11.91 0.54 1.00
C GLY A 11 11.43 1.19 2.30
N SER A 12 10.13 1.49 2.40
CA SER A 12 9.56 2.07 3.62
C SER A 12 9.70 1.13 4.82
N PHE A 13 9.41 -0.16 4.64
CA PHE A 13 9.53 -1.15 5.72
C PHE A 13 10.99 -1.47 6.03
N LYS A 14 11.85 -1.51 5.03
CA LYS A 14 13.29 -1.69 5.23
C LYS A 14 13.85 -0.58 6.12
N LYS A 15 13.45 0.66 5.85
CA LYS A 15 13.85 1.83 6.66
C LYS A 15 13.34 1.71 8.10
N THR A 16 12.07 1.35 8.28
CA THR A 16 11.48 1.19 9.61
C THR A 16 12.21 0.10 10.41
N ALA A 17 12.54 -1.02 9.79
CA ALA A 17 13.29 -2.11 10.43
C ALA A 17 14.67 -1.61 10.89
N LYS A 18 15.37 -0.88 10.03
CA LYS A 18 16.69 -0.31 10.35
C LYS A 18 16.61 0.66 11.54
N GLU A 19 15.60 1.54 11.52
CA GLU A 19 15.40 2.52 12.60
C GLU A 19 15.06 1.88 13.94
N ASN A 20 14.51 0.66 13.91
CA ASN A 20 14.13 -0.08 15.12
C ASN A 20 15.10 -1.22 15.46
N ASN A 21 16.26 -1.26 14.80
CA ASN A 21 17.34 -2.22 15.04
C ASN A 21 16.90 -3.68 14.96
N VAL A 22 16.04 -4.00 13.98
CA VAL A 22 15.61 -5.37 13.70
C VAL A 22 15.99 -5.75 12.28
N GLU A 23 16.22 -7.05 12.05
CA GLU A 23 16.57 -7.56 10.73
C GLU A 23 15.36 -7.48 9.79
N PHE A 24 15.59 -7.01 8.57
CA PHE A 24 14.55 -6.92 7.55
C PHE A 24 14.52 -8.20 6.72
N PRO A 25 13.40 -8.96 6.75
CA PRO A 25 13.29 -10.22 6.00
C PRO A 25 13.00 -9.94 4.52
N SER A 26 14.03 -9.53 3.80
CA SER A 26 13.90 -9.00 2.42
C SER A 26 13.25 -9.98 1.44
N LYS A 27 13.60 -11.26 1.50
CA LYS A 27 13.03 -12.28 0.60
C LYS A 27 11.53 -12.45 0.83
N GLN A 28 11.14 -12.57 2.09
CA GLN A 28 9.75 -12.80 2.46
C GLN A 28 8.89 -11.58 2.13
N VAL A 29 9.37 -10.38 2.45
CA VAL A 29 8.65 -9.15 2.14
C VAL A 29 8.52 -8.95 0.63
N GLY A 30 9.60 -9.18 -0.12
CA GLY A 30 9.57 -9.11 -1.59
C GLY A 30 8.55 -10.08 -2.18
N ARG A 31 8.50 -11.30 -1.66
CA ARG A 31 7.53 -12.32 -2.10
C ARG A 31 6.09 -11.92 -1.79
N LEU A 32 5.83 -11.40 -0.60
CA LEU A 32 4.49 -10.92 -0.22
C LEU A 32 4.01 -9.84 -1.18
N ILE A 33 4.86 -8.87 -1.47
CA ILE A 33 4.53 -7.77 -2.40
C ILE A 33 4.27 -8.32 -3.80
N ASP A 34 5.15 -9.19 -4.31
CA ASP A 34 5.01 -9.75 -5.65
C ASP A 34 3.73 -10.60 -5.79
N ASP A 35 3.45 -11.45 -4.81
CA ASP A 35 2.27 -12.31 -4.83
C ASP A 35 0.97 -11.49 -4.75
N SER A 36 0.99 -10.35 -4.06
CA SER A 36 -0.17 -9.48 -3.95
C SER A 36 -0.54 -8.81 -5.26
N ARG A 37 0.43 -8.58 -6.14
CA ARG A 37 0.23 -7.82 -7.38
C ARG A 37 -0.81 -8.45 -8.30
N GLU A 38 -0.82 -9.76 -8.40
CA GLU A 38 -1.78 -10.46 -9.26
C GLU A 38 -3.22 -10.24 -8.79
N VAL A 39 -3.47 -10.40 -7.50
CA VAL A 39 -4.80 -10.19 -6.91
C VAL A 39 -5.24 -8.73 -7.07
N ILE A 40 -4.34 -7.80 -6.73
CA ILE A 40 -4.61 -6.37 -6.83
C ILE A 40 -4.93 -5.98 -8.28
N SER A 41 -4.13 -6.44 -9.24
CA SER A 41 -4.31 -6.12 -10.66
C SER A 41 -5.64 -6.65 -11.19
N LYS A 42 -6.02 -7.88 -10.84
CA LYS A 42 -7.30 -8.46 -11.25
C LYS A 42 -8.48 -7.65 -10.72
N LEU A 43 -8.43 -7.23 -9.46
CA LEU A 43 -9.49 -6.42 -8.85
C LEU A 43 -9.54 -5.03 -9.46
N LYS A 44 -8.40 -4.40 -9.72
CA LYS A 44 -8.34 -3.08 -10.38
C LYS A 44 -9.00 -3.13 -11.77
N MET A 45 -8.69 -4.15 -12.54
CA MET A 45 -9.26 -4.30 -13.89
C MET A 45 -10.76 -4.62 -13.84
N HIS A 46 -11.20 -5.39 -12.84
CA HIS A 46 -12.61 -5.71 -12.64
C HIS A 46 -13.45 -4.45 -12.36
N PHE A 47 -13.02 -3.63 -11.41
CA PHE A 47 -13.73 -2.41 -11.03
C PHE A 47 -13.45 -1.24 -11.97
N ASN A 48 -12.24 -1.17 -12.51
CA ASN A 48 -11.80 -0.16 -13.49
C ASN A 48 -12.16 1.28 -13.11
N ARG A 49 -12.02 1.63 -11.82
CA ARG A 49 -12.34 2.97 -11.33
C ARG A 49 -11.28 3.98 -11.79
N PRO A 50 -11.69 5.10 -12.43
CA PRO A 50 -10.73 6.14 -12.82
C PRO A 50 -10.15 6.82 -11.58
N ARG A 51 -8.88 7.20 -11.65
CA ARG A 51 -8.21 7.95 -10.59
C ARG A 51 -8.83 9.33 -10.42
N PRO A 52 -8.70 9.96 -9.23
CA PRO A 52 -9.27 11.30 -8.99
C PRO A 52 -8.88 12.33 -10.05
N LYS A 53 -7.63 12.32 -10.50
CA LYS A 53 -7.15 13.24 -11.54
C LYS A 53 -7.90 13.05 -12.87
N VAL A 54 -8.12 11.81 -13.30
CA VAL A 54 -8.83 11.49 -14.54
C VAL A 54 -10.28 11.93 -14.44
N LEU A 55 -10.94 11.64 -13.32
CA LEU A 55 -12.33 12.02 -13.09
C LEU A 55 -12.49 13.54 -13.06
N ALA A 56 -11.60 14.26 -12.36
CA ALA A 56 -11.62 15.71 -12.30
C ALA A 56 -11.48 16.33 -13.70
N LYS A 57 -10.58 15.81 -14.52
CA LYS A 57 -10.39 16.26 -15.90
C LYS A 57 -11.66 16.08 -16.73
N LYS A 58 -12.32 14.94 -16.64
CA LYS A 58 -13.58 14.65 -17.35
C LYS A 58 -14.70 15.59 -16.95
N ARG A 59 -14.70 16.08 -15.71
CA ARG A 59 -15.72 16.99 -15.19
C ARG A 59 -15.33 18.47 -15.28
N GLY A 60 -14.23 18.78 -15.97
CA GLY A 60 -13.74 20.15 -16.12
C GLY A 60 -13.22 20.78 -14.85
N MET A 61 -12.86 19.96 -13.86
CA MET A 61 -12.34 20.42 -12.58
C MET A 61 -10.82 20.36 -12.56
N LYS A 62 -10.17 21.24 -11.81
CA LYS A 62 -8.73 21.18 -11.58
C LYS A 62 -8.47 20.45 -10.26
N LEU A 63 -7.52 19.52 -10.31
CA LEU A 63 -7.08 18.79 -9.14
C LEU A 63 -5.55 18.73 -9.15
N GLU A 64 -4.93 19.42 -8.19
CA GLU A 64 -3.48 19.37 -8.01
C GLU A 64 -3.10 18.02 -7.41
N ASN A 65 -2.08 17.38 -7.96
CA ASN A 65 -1.54 16.16 -7.39
C ASN A 65 -0.06 15.99 -7.78
N ILE A 66 0.59 15.07 -7.08
CA ILE A 66 1.95 14.65 -7.39
C ILE A 66 1.88 13.46 -8.33
N MET A 67 2.56 13.54 -9.48
CA MET A 67 2.59 12.43 -10.45
C MET A 67 3.54 11.34 -9.96
N LEU A 68 3.03 10.12 -9.88
CA LEU A 68 3.77 8.91 -9.50
C LEU A 68 3.52 7.83 -10.55
N LYS A 69 4.51 6.96 -10.77
CA LYS A 69 4.37 5.84 -11.72
C LYS A 69 3.21 4.91 -11.35
N SER A 70 2.96 4.76 -10.06
CA SER A 70 1.88 3.93 -9.54
C SER A 70 0.48 4.41 -9.94
N MET A 71 0.36 5.61 -10.53
CA MET A 71 -0.92 6.17 -10.98
C MET A 71 -1.38 5.67 -12.35
N ASP A 72 -0.59 4.85 -13.04
CA ASP A 72 -0.90 4.39 -14.40
C ASP A 72 -2.01 3.33 -14.47
N THR A 73 -2.44 2.79 -13.34
CA THR A 73 -3.48 1.76 -13.27
C THR A 73 -4.76 2.32 -12.65
N PRO A 74 -5.92 1.63 -12.79
CA PRO A 74 -7.15 2.04 -12.11
C PRO A 74 -6.98 2.17 -10.59
N SER A 75 -7.83 2.98 -9.96
CA SER A 75 -7.64 3.36 -8.55
C SER A 75 -8.09 2.34 -7.52
N TYR A 76 -9.10 1.54 -7.81
CA TYR A 76 -9.74 0.68 -6.80
C TYR A 76 -9.41 -0.80 -7.03
N PRO A 77 -8.95 -1.53 -6.05
CA PRO A 77 -8.52 -1.07 -4.73
C PRO A 77 -7.13 -0.43 -4.75
N SER A 78 -6.77 0.28 -3.68
CA SER A 78 -5.42 0.84 -3.55
C SER A 78 -4.39 -0.27 -3.33
N GLY A 79 -3.49 -0.44 -4.30
CA GLY A 79 -2.41 -1.43 -4.19
C GLY A 79 -1.44 -1.14 -3.06
N HIS A 80 -1.06 0.14 -2.89
CA HIS A 80 -0.17 0.56 -1.82
C HIS A 80 -0.79 0.35 -0.44
N SER A 81 -2.09 0.64 -0.28
CA SER A 81 -2.80 0.39 0.98
C SER A 81 -2.85 -1.11 1.28
N THR A 82 -3.11 -1.93 0.27
CA THR A 82 -3.13 -3.39 0.42
C THR A 82 -1.75 -3.92 0.84
N GLN A 83 -0.73 -3.56 0.10
CA GLN A 83 0.65 -4.01 0.36
C GLN A 83 1.17 -3.47 1.68
N GLY A 84 0.86 -2.20 2.00
CA GLY A 84 1.28 -1.60 3.26
C GLY A 84 0.74 -2.35 4.47
N ILE A 85 -0.54 -2.70 4.47
CA ILE A 85 -1.13 -3.44 5.58
C ILE A 85 -0.66 -4.90 5.59
N LEU A 86 -0.56 -5.54 4.42
CA LEU A 86 -0.08 -6.92 4.32
C LEU A 86 1.32 -7.07 4.93
N VAL A 87 2.24 -6.22 4.54
CA VAL A 87 3.61 -6.26 5.06
C VAL A 87 3.66 -5.86 6.54
N ALA A 88 2.86 -4.84 6.94
CA ALA A 88 2.80 -4.42 8.33
C ALA A 88 2.37 -5.57 9.25
N LYS A 89 1.35 -6.33 8.86
CA LYS A 89 0.88 -7.49 9.62
C LYS A 89 1.97 -8.56 9.75
N TYR A 90 2.67 -8.83 8.67
CA TYR A 90 3.78 -9.79 8.69
C TYR A 90 4.89 -9.34 9.65
N MET A 91 5.30 -8.07 9.56
CA MET A 91 6.35 -7.53 10.42
C MET A 91 5.93 -7.49 11.90
N CYS A 92 4.63 -7.24 12.17
CA CYS A 92 4.10 -7.29 13.53
C CYS A 92 4.19 -8.70 14.14
N ASP A 93 3.92 -9.72 13.34
CA ASP A 93 4.03 -11.10 13.82
C ASP A 93 5.49 -11.51 14.04
N MET A 94 6.41 -11.03 13.19
CA MET A 94 7.84 -11.28 13.39
C MET A 94 8.41 -10.55 14.60
N TYR A 95 7.98 -9.32 14.81
CA TYR A 95 8.52 -8.45 15.86
C TYR A 95 7.38 -7.82 16.66
N PRO A 96 6.71 -8.62 17.53
CA PRO A 96 5.55 -8.12 18.28
C PRO A 96 5.83 -6.86 19.11
N GLY A 97 7.05 -6.72 19.64
CA GLY A 97 7.45 -5.55 20.41
C GLY A 97 7.58 -4.26 19.56
N LYS A 98 7.56 -4.40 18.24
CA LYS A 98 7.64 -3.26 17.31
C LYS A 98 6.36 -3.09 16.47
N SER A 99 5.28 -3.75 16.87
CA SER A 99 4.00 -3.72 16.13
C SER A 99 3.50 -2.31 15.86
N LYS A 100 3.60 -1.42 16.84
CA LYS A 100 3.16 -0.04 16.71
C LYS A 100 3.90 0.69 15.58
N GLN A 101 5.22 0.50 15.51
CA GLN A 101 6.05 1.14 14.48
C GLN A 101 5.73 0.60 13.10
N PHE A 102 5.57 -0.71 12.93
CA PHE A 102 5.26 -1.30 11.64
C PHE A 102 3.83 -0.99 11.18
N MET A 103 2.86 -0.98 12.07
CA MET A 103 1.50 -0.55 11.72
C MET A 103 1.47 0.92 11.32
N LYS A 104 2.24 1.77 11.99
CA LYS A 104 2.37 3.18 11.60
C LYS A 104 2.91 3.32 10.18
N THR A 105 3.94 2.54 9.84
CA THR A 105 4.50 2.55 8.48
C THR A 105 3.45 2.17 7.45
N GLY A 106 2.69 1.11 7.69
CA GLY A 106 1.60 0.67 6.80
C GLY A 106 0.52 1.73 6.63
N LYS A 107 0.10 2.36 7.71
CA LYS A 107 -0.89 3.44 7.68
C LYS A 107 -0.38 4.69 6.99
N ASP A 108 0.88 5.04 7.20
CA ASP A 108 1.50 6.19 6.52
C ASP A 108 1.57 5.98 5.01
N ILE A 109 1.87 4.76 4.57
CA ILE A 109 1.84 4.41 3.14
C ILE A 109 0.43 4.63 2.58
N SER A 110 -0.59 4.12 3.25
CA SER A 110 -1.98 4.29 2.83
C SER A 110 -2.39 5.77 2.78
N ASN A 111 -2.05 6.52 3.82
CA ASN A 111 -2.38 7.95 3.92
C ASN A 111 -1.65 8.78 2.86
N SER A 112 -0.43 8.40 2.48
CA SER A 112 0.32 9.11 1.44
C SER A 112 -0.40 9.07 0.09
N ARG A 113 -1.18 8.02 -0.17
CA ARG A 113 -1.96 7.89 -1.41
C ARG A 113 -3.10 8.90 -1.45
N LEU A 114 -3.72 9.17 -0.31
CA LEU A 114 -4.76 10.19 -0.19
C LEU A 114 -4.16 11.59 -0.33
N SER A 115 -3.02 11.84 0.33
CA SER A 115 -2.30 13.12 0.24
C SER A 115 -1.83 13.43 -1.18
N ALA A 116 -1.44 12.41 -1.95
CA ALA A 116 -1.04 12.56 -3.36
C ALA A 116 -2.24 12.63 -4.30
N ARG A 117 -3.46 12.48 -3.77
CA ARG A 117 -4.72 12.46 -4.55
C ARG A 117 -4.74 11.38 -5.62
N CYS A 118 -4.02 10.26 -5.35
CA CYS A 118 -4.00 9.08 -6.22
C CYS A 118 -5.28 8.27 -6.08
N HIS A 119 -5.89 8.30 -4.91
CA HIS A 119 -6.99 7.43 -4.54
C HIS A 119 -8.12 8.18 -3.85
N TYR A 120 -9.31 7.61 -3.94
CA TYR A 120 -10.44 8.00 -3.10
C TYR A 120 -10.29 7.33 -1.73
N PRO A 121 -10.92 7.90 -0.66
CA PRO A 121 -10.90 7.23 0.66
C PRO A 121 -11.38 5.79 0.63
N SER A 122 -12.38 5.46 -0.20
CA SER A 122 -12.88 4.09 -0.34
C SER A 122 -11.86 3.14 -0.97
N ASP A 123 -10.98 3.62 -1.86
CA ASP A 123 -9.89 2.82 -2.44
C ASP A 123 -8.93 2.36 -1.36
N SER A 124 -8.53 3.29 -0.48
CA SER A 124 -7.60 3.01 0.61
C SER A 124 -8.23 2.12 1.68
N LYS A 125 -9.48 2.40 2.04
CA LYS A 125 -10.20 1.63 3.06
C LYS A 125 -10.37 0.17 2.64
N PHE A 126 -10.79 -0.08 1.41
CA PHE A 126 -10.90 -1.44 0.88
C PHE A 126 -9.52 -2.08 0.75
N GLY A 127 -8.53 -1.32 0.27
CA GLY A 127 -7.16 -1.82 0.13
C GLY A 127 -6.58 -2.31 1.46
N GLU A 128 -6.78 -1.53 2.53
CA GLU A 128 -6.34 -1.93 3.88
C GLU A 128 -7.03 -3.21 4.33
N LYS A 129 -8.33 -3.32 4.10
CA LYS A 129 -9.11 -4.50 4.44
C LYS A 129 -8.64 -5.72 3.63
N LEU A 130 -8.38 -5.54 2.34
CA LEU A 130 -7.86 -6.58 1.47
C LEU A 130 -6.48 -7.06 1.97
N GLY A 131 -5.61 -6.16 2.39
CA GLY A 131 -4.32 -6.51 2.96
C GLY A 131 -4.44 -7.38 4.21
N GLU A 132 -5.38 -7.05 5.10
CA GLU A 132 -5.66 -7.85 6.29
C GLU A 132 -6.13 -9.26 5.93
N GLU A 133 -7.05 -9.38 4.99
CA GLU A 133 -7.58 -10.67 4.54
C GLU A 133 -6.51 -11.50 3.83
N MET A 134 -5.71 -10.89 2.99
CA MET A 134 -4.61 -11.58 2.32
C MET A 134 -3.61 -12.11 3.33
N TYR A 135 -3.31 -11.36 4.38
CA TYR A 135 -2.40 -11.83 5.41
C TYR A 135 -2.92 -13.08 6.12
N LYS A 136 -4.23 -13.13 6.41
CA LYS A 136 -4.85 -14.32 7.02
C LYS A 136 -4.64 -15.57 6.16
N HIS A 137 -4.70 -15.42 4.83
CA HIS A 137 -4.48 -16.54 3.91
C HIS A 137 -3.03 -16.99 3.84
N VAL A 138 -2.08 -16.05 3.83
CA VAL A 138 -0.66 -16.39 3.64
C VAL A 138 0.07 -16.69 4.94
N LYS A 139 -0.48 -16.31 6.07
CA LYS A 139 0.13 -16.42 7.40
C LYS A 139 0.69 -17.82 7.69
N ASN A 140 -0.04 -18.85 7.32
CA ASN A 140 0.35 -20.25 7.58
C ASN A 140 1.25 -20.84 6.51
N LYS A 141 1.57 -20.08 5.46
CA LYS A 141 2.39 -20.52 4.31
C LYS A 141 3.79 -19.90 4.31
N ILE A 142 4.04 -18.98 5.22
CA ILE A 142 5.29 -18.24 5.28
C ILE A 142 6.21 -18.86 6.34
#